data_e92dd46ca070d24c746b02b2defd14fe
#
_entry.id   e92dd46ca070d24c746b02b2defd14fe
#
_cell.length_a   1.000
_cell.length_b   1.000
_cell.length_c   1.000
_cell.angle_alpha   90.00
_cell.angle_beta   90.00
_cell.angle_gamma   90.00
#
_symmetry.space_group_name_H-M   'P 1'
#
loop_
_entity.id
_entity.type
_entity.pdbx_description
1 polymer ?
#
loop_
_entity_poly.entity_id
_entity_poly.type
_entity_poly.pdbx_seq_one_letter_code
_entity_poly.pdbx_strand_id
1 'polypeptide(L)'
;LFRSASADEVSPKLMQGELDIACVPANLAAVLYQKTGGEIVTLGINTLGVLYILEKGDTVTSMADLAGKTVYATGQGANPEYILNYLLERNDVDPSQVNVEWMTAQEVSAKMASSEDGICMLPVPAATALMLQDSGVRQAVSLSDAWDDLEMGALAMGCVVARTEFAEENPQVVDAFLDLYGASIS
;
A
#
# COMPACT_ATOMS: atom_id res chain seq x y z
N LEU A 1 -15.18 15.48 -10.35
CA LEU A 1 -14.16 14.55 -9.86
C LEU A 1 -13.02 15.35 -9.21
N PHE A 2 -12.85 15.17 -7.90
CA PHE A 2 -11.72 15.73 -7.17
C PHE A 2 -10.51 14.79 -7.27
N ARG A 3 -9.33 15.30 -7.64
CA ARG A 3 -8.07 14.56 -7.62
C ARG A 3 -7.14 15.20 -6.60
N SER A 4 -6.56 14.38 -5.72
CA SER A 4 -5.59 14.81 -4.74
C SER A 4 -4.31 14.00 -4.85
N ALA A 5 -3.19 14.62 -4.52
CA ALA A 5 -1.90 13.96 -4.40
C ALA A 5 -1.69 13.32 -3.01
N SER A 6 -2.52 13.70 -2.03
CA SER A 6 -2.42 13.24 -0.64
C SER A 6 -3.78 12.87 -0.06
N ALA A 7 -3.82 11.77 0.68
CA ALA A 7 -4.98 11.35 1.45
C ALA A 7 -5.37 12.37 2.54
N ASP A 8 -4.43 13.18 3.00
CA ASP A 8 -4.66 14.23 4.00
C ASP A 8 -5.59 15.34 3.51
N GLU A 9 -5.65 15.56 2.19
CA GLU A 9 -6.59 16.52 1.59
C GLU A 9 -8.00 15.93 1.43
N VAL A 10 -8.11 14.60 1.31
CA VAL A 10 -9.38 13.90 1.09
C VAL A 10 -10.16 13.76 2.40
N SER A 11 -9.48 13.44 3.50
CA SER A 11 -10.11 13.16 4.79
C SER A 11 -10.96 14.32 5.33
N PRO A 12 -10.47 15.57 5.37
CA PRO A 12 -11.28 16.70 5.83
C PRO A 12 -12.51 16.93 4.96
N LYS A 13 -12.39 16.74 3.64
CA LYS A 13 -13.49 16.96 2.70
C LYS A 13 -14.59 15.92 2.82
N LEU A 14 -14.25 14.66 3.08
CA LEU A 14 -15.22 13.62 3.43
C LEU A 14 -15.96 13.96 4.74
N MET A 15 -15.21 14.34 5.77
CA MET A 15 -15.81 14.68 7.08
C MET A 15 -16.68 15.95 7.05
N GLN A 16 -16.39 16.88 6.13
CA GLN A 16 -17.16 18.12 5.96
C GLN A 16 -18.31 17.97 4.96
N GLY A 17 -18.48 16.83 4.31
CA GLY A 17 -19.50 16.60 3.30
C GLY A 17 -19.24 17.28 1.95
N GLU A 18 -17.99 17.71 1.71
CA GLU A 18 -17.60 18.24 0.39
C GLU A 18 -17.36 17.11 -0.64
N LEU A 19 -17.13 15.88 -0.15
CA LEU A 19 -17.01 14.67 -0.94
C LEU A 19 -17.92 13.60 -0.34
N ASP A 20 -18.62 12.87 -1.18
CA ASP A 20 -19.52 11.78 -0.76
C ASP A 20 -18.86 10.42 -0.88
N ILE A 21 -18.06 10.20 -1.95
CA ILE A 21 -17.33 8.95 -2.22
C ILE A 21 -15.87 9.28 -2.49
N ALA A 22 -14.96 8.45 -1.98
CA ALA A 22 -13.52 8.60 -2.23
C ALA A 22 -12.79 7.26 -2.24
N CYS A 23 -11.67 7.21 -2.99
CA CYS A 23 -10.69 6.13 -2.89
C CYS A 23 -9.60 6.54 -1.90
N VAL A 24 -9.33 5.70 -0.92
CA VAL A 24 -8.36 5.97 0.15
C VAL A 24 -7.56 4.71 0.49
N PRO A 25 -6.37 4.84 1.11
CA PRO A 25 -5.69 3.70 1.72
C PRO A 25 -6.57 2.99 2.76
N ALA A 26 -6.50 1.65 2.81
CA ALA A 26 -7.36 0.85 3.68
C ALA A 26 -7.16 1.17 5.18
N ASN A 27 -5.92 1.45 5.61
CA ASN A 27 -5.64 1.89 6.98
C ASN A 27 -6.33 3.23 7.31
N LEU A 28 -6.37 4.16 6.35
CA LEU A 28 -7.03 5.45 6.54
C LEU A 28 -8.55 5.27 6.67
N ALA A 29 -9.16 4.37 5.89
CA ALA A 29 -10.59 4.05 6.02
C ALA A 29 -10.94 3.59 7.43
N ALA A 30 -10.13 2.70 8.04
CA ALA A 30 -10.32 2.24 9.42
C ALA A 30 -10.21 3.40 10.42
N VAL A 31 -9.24 4.30 10.24
CA VAL A 31 -9.08 5.50 11.09
C VAL A 31 -10.28 6.44 10.94
N LEU A 32 -10.75 6.67 9.70
CA LEU A 32 -11.91 7.52 9.45
C LEU A 32 -13.17 6.93 10.09
N TYR A 33 -13.42 5.62 9.92
CA TYR A 33 -14.55 4.95 10.55
C TYR A 33 -14.56 5.15 12.08
N GLN A 34 -13.42 4.93 12.74
CA GLN A 34 -13.29 5.09 14.19
C GLN A 34 -13.46 6.55 14.64
N LYS A 35 -12.79 7.49 13.95
CA LYS A 35 -12.85 8.92 14.32
C LYS A 35 -14.23 9.54 14.12
N THR A 36 -14.97 9.07 13.15
CA THR A 36 -16.32 9.59 12.84
C THR A 36 -17.44 8.79 13.53
N GLY A 37 -17.10 7.72 14.27
CA GLY A 37 -18.11 6.88 14.89
C GLY A 37 -18.97 6.11 13.89
N GLY A 38 -18.44 5.81 12.69
CA GLY A 38 -19.16 5.10 11.64
C GLY A 38 -19.82 5.99 10.59
N GLU A 39 -19.56 7.31 10.59
CA GLU A 39 -20.09 8.22 9.56
C GLU A 39 -19.40 8.05 8.19
N ILE A 40 -18.28 7.34 8.14
CA ILE A 40 -17.59 6.94 6.90
C ILE A 40 -17.53 5.42 6.87
N VAL A 41 -18.05 4.82 5.80
CA VAL A 41 -18.10 3.37 5.59
C VAL A 41 -17.31 2.96 4.36
N THR A 42 -16.81 1.71 4.37
CA THR A 42 -16.16 1.11 3.20
C THR A 42 -17.21 0.45 2.31
N LEU A 43 -17.19 0.81 1.02
CA LEU A 43 -18.05 0.22 -0.01
C LEU A 43 -17.42 -1.01 -0.67
N GLY A 44 -16.10 -1.04 -0.79
CA GLY A 44 -15.40 -2.16 -1.40
C GLY A 44 -13.88 -1.97 -1.38
N ILE A 45 -13.16 -3.08 -1.50
CA ILE A 45 -11.69 -3.08 -1.68
C ILE A 45 -11.39 -2.93 -3.17
N ASN A 46 -10.52 -1.99 -3.51
CA ASN A 46 -10.16 -1.70 -4.91
C ASN A 46 -8.69 -1.97 -5.24
N THR A 47 -7.85 -2.18 -4.25
CA THR A 47 -6.43 -2.48 -4.44
C THR A 47 -6.01 -3.54 -3.43
N LEU A 48 -5.51 -4.65 -3.94
CA LEU A 48 -4.88 -5.70 -3.14
C LEU A 48 -3.37 -5.46 -3.04
N GLY A 49 -2.63 -6.36 -2.40
CA GLY A 49 -1.21 -6.24 -2.18
C GLY A 49 -0.43 -5.98 -3.47
N VAL A 50 0.41 -4.95 -3.44
CA VAL A 50 1.17 -4.45 -4.60
C VAL A 50 2.62 -4.10 -4.23
N LEU A 51 3.14 -4.63 -3.11
CA LEU A 51 4.47 -4.32 -2.61
C LEU A 51 5.43 -5.48 -2.83
N TYR A 52 6.64 -5.14 -3.25
CA TYR A 52 7.70 -6.11 -3.50
C TYR A 52 9.01 -5.67 -2.85
N ILE A 53 9.72 -6.65 -2.26
CA ILE A 53 11.15 -6.51 -1.99
C ILE A 53 11.89 -6.85 -3.28
N LEU A 54 12.69 -5.91 -3.74
CA LEU A 54 13.60 -6.09 -4.85
C LEU A 54 15.02 -6.10 -4.35
N GLU A 55 15.88 -6.85 -5.01
CA GLU A 55 17.30 -6.94 -4.67
C GLU A 55 18.16 -6.88 -5.91
N LYS A 56 19.24 -6.14 -5.81
CA LYS A 56 20.39 -6.24 -6.69
C LYS A 56 21.42 -7.11 -5.95
N GLY A 57 21.38 -8.41 -6.25
CA GLY A 57 22.07 -9.48 -5.50
C GLY A 57 21.22 -10.74 -5.43
N ASP A 58 21.61 -11.68 -4.56
CA ASP A 58 20.99 -13.01 -4.41
C ASP A 58 20.90 -13.48 -2.95
N THR A 59 20.87 -12.54 -2.00
CA THR A 59 20.97 -12.83 -0.56
C THR A 59 19.62 -12.83 0.15
N VAL A 60 18.53 -12.37 -0.50
CA VAL A 60 17.19 -12.32 0.06
C VAL A 60 16.28 -13.27 -0.69
N THR A 61 15.71 -14.24 0.02
CA THR A 61 14.75 -15.22 -0.50
C THR A 61 13.46 -15.27 0.33
N SER A 62 13.50 -14.68 1.53
CA SER A 62 12.39 -14.62 2.47
C SER A 62 12.41 -13.32 3.27
N MET A 63 11.34 -13.05 4.02
CA MET A 63 11.31 -11.91 4.95
C MET A 63 12.35 -12.01 6.06
N ALA A 64 12.69 -13.25 6.48
CA ALA A 64 13.67 -13.49 7.53
C ALA A 64 15.10 -13.04 7.11
N ASP A 65 15.42 -13.09 5.82
CA ASP A 65 16.73 -12.69 5.31
C ASP A 65 16.98 -11.17 5.38
N LEU A 66 15.95 -10.39 5.72
CA LEU A 66 16.09 -8.93 5.90
C LEU A 66 16.75 -8.53 7.22
N ALA A 67 16.86 -9.45 8.19
CA ALA A 67 17.51 -9.18 9.47
C ALA A 67 18.96 -8.70 9.27
N GLY A 68 19.30 -7.57 9.90
CA GLY A 68 20.62 -6.93 9.79
C GLY A 68 20.90 -6.20 8.48
N LYS A 69 19.93 -6.13 7.57
CA LYS A 69 20.10 -5.47 6.25
C LYS A 69 19.52 -4.07 6.22
N THR A 70 19.95 -3.30 5.21
CA THR A 70 19.36 -1.99 4.88
C THR A 70 18.39 -2.15 3.72
N VAL A 71 17.19 -1.60 3.87
CA VAL A 71 16.11 -1.61 2.87
C VAL A 71 15.72 -0.17 2.52
N TYR A 72 15.89 0.23 1.28
CA TYR A 72 15.40 1.53 0.77
C TYR A 72 13.92 1.42 0.45
N ALA A 73 13.06 2.22 1.09
CA ALA A 73 11.62 2.01 1.02
C ALA A 73 10.83 3.29 0.81
N THR A 74 9.59 3.12 0.31
CA THR A 74 8.61 4.20 0.20
C THR A 74 7.43 3.94 1.13
N GLY A 75 6.76 5.02 1.57
CA GLY A 75 5.48 4.91 2.29
C GLY A 75 5.60 4.90 3.80
N GLN A 76 6.56 5.66 4.35
CA GLN A 76 6.66 5.90 5.79
C GLN A 76 5.35 6.49 6.34
N GLY A 77 4.90 6.00 7.50
CA GLY A 77 3.65 6.41 8.15
C GLY A 77 2.37 5.91 7.47
N ALA A 78 2.50 5.01 6.48
CA ALA A 78 1.37 4.48 5.71
C ALA A 78 1.40 2.94 5.64
N ASN A 79 0.45 2.34 4.90
CA ASN A 79 0.33 0.89 4.74
C ASN A 79 1.67 0.16 4.49
N PRO A 80 2.59 0.64 3.61
CA PRO A 80 3.83 -0.07 3.35
C PRO A 80 4.67 -0.32 4.60
N GLU A 81 4.81 0.68 5.48
CA GLU A 81 5.56 0.52 6.73
C GLU A 81 4.90 -0.48 7.68
N TYR A 82 3.57 -0.36 7.87
CA TYR A 82 2.85 -1.26 8.77
C TYR A 82 2.88 -2.71 8.30
N ILE A 83 2.75 -2.94 6.99
CA ILE A 83 2.79 -4.27 6.39
C ILE A 83 4.20 -4.87 6.51
N LEU A 84 5.24 -4.08 6.21
CA LEU A 84 6.62 -4.52 6.34
C LEU A 84 6.91 -4.97 7.79
N ASN A 85 6.61 -4.11 8.76
CA ASN A 85 6.85 -4.41 10.17
C ASN A 85 6.09 -5.65 10.63
N TYR A 86 4.81 -5.76 10.26
CA TYR A 86 3.99 -6.92 10.60
C TYR A 86 4.53 -8.22 10.00
N LEU A 87 4.91 -8.21 8.72
CA LEU A 87 5.48 -9.40 8.06
C LEU A 87 6.86 -9.78 8.64
N LEU A 88 7.68 -8.81 9.03
CA LEU A 88 8.93 -9.08 9.74
C LEU A 88 8.66 -9.82 11.06
N GLU A 89 7.77 -9.28 11.90
CA GLU A 89 7.40 -9.89 13.19
C GLU A 89 6.83 -11.32 13.01
N ARG A 90 6.02 -11.53 11.96
CA ARG A 90 5.44 -12.86 11.65
C ARG A 90 6.47 -13.86 11.13
N ASN A 91 7.64 -13.38 10.70
CA ASN A 91 8.78 -14.20 10.28
C ASN A 91 9.93 -14.19 11.31
N ASP A 92 9.61 -13.95 12.60
CA ASP A 92 10.54 -13.96 13.73
C ASP A 92 11.69 -12.94 13.60
N VAL A 93 11.48 -11.84 12.87
CA VAL A 93 12.40 -10.72 12.74
C VAL A 93 11.85 -9.53 13.49
N ASP A 94 12.59 -9.02 14.48
CA ASP A 94 12.27 -7.74 15.10
C ASP A 94 12.48 -6.61 14.07
N PRO A 95 11.46 -5.77 13.79
CA PRO A 95 11.60 -4.66 12.83
C PRO A 95 12.80 -3.74 13.11
N SER A 96 13.21 -3.61 14.39
CA SER A 96 14.40 -2.83 14.75
C SER A 96 15.73 -3.42 14.24
N GLN A 97 15.73 -4.67 13.83
CA GLN A 97 16.89 -5.32 13.21
C GLN A 97 17.05 -5.02 11.72
N VAL A 98 16.04 -4.40 11.10
CA VAL A 98 16.07 -3.98 9.70
C VAL A 98 16.26 -2.47 9.65
N ASN A 99 17.33 -2.01 9.00
CA ASN A 99 17.56 -0.58 8.81
C ASN A 99 16.76 -0.09 7.60
N VAL A 100 15.56 0.50 7.81
CA VAL A 100 14.74 1.01 6.72
C VAL A 100 15.03 2.49 6.48
N GLU A 101 15.53 2.81 5.29
CA GLU A 101 15.72 4.19 4.82
C GLU A 101 14.53 4.62 3.96
N TRP A 102 13.68 5.47 4.53
CA TRP A 102 12.46 5.97 3.88
C TRP A 102 12.76 7.14 2.94
N MET A 103 12.31 7.02 1.70
CA MET A 103 12.55 8.03 0.66
C MET A 103 11.49 7.94 -0.45
N THR A 104 11.53 8.84 -1.42
CA THR A 104 10.65 8.78 -2.60
C THR A 104 11.05 7.64 -3.55
N ALA A 105 10.12 7.18 -4.39
CA ALA A 105 10.41 6.12 -5.37
C ALA A 105 11.53 6.50 -6.35
N GLN A 106 11.68 7.77 -6.66
CA GLN A 106 12.77 8.27 -7.52
C GLN A 106 14.12 8.17 -6.83
N GLU A 107 14.19 8.53 -5.54
CA GLU A 107 15.41 8.41 -4.74
C GLU A 107 15.79 6.94 -4.54
N VAL A 108 14.82 6.04 -4.29
CA VAL A 108 15.06 4.59 -4.24
C VAL A 108 15.67 4.11 -5.55
N SER A 109 15.08 4.47 -6.69
CA SER A 109 15.59 4.07 -8.00
C SER A 109 17.01 4.59 -8.26
N ALA A 110 17.28 5.85 -7.89
CA ALA A 110 18.63 6.43 -8.03
C ALA A 110 19.66 5.74 -7.13
N LYS A 111 19.28 5.40 -5.90
CA LYS A 111 20.12 4.68 -4.95
C LYS A 111 20.48 3.29 -5.49
N MET A 112 19.48 2.52 -5.94
CA MET A 112 19.67 1.20 -6.53
C MET A 112 20.52 1.22 -7.79
N ALA A 113 20.35 2.23 -8.66
CA ALA A 113 21.14 2.37 -9.89
C ALA A 113 22.61 2.71 -9.61
N SER A 114 22.90 3.44 -8.53
CA SER A 114 24.25 3.85 -8.15
C SER A 114 25.02 2.82 -7.31
N SER A 115 24.34 1.77 -6.84
CA SER A 115 24.93 0.73 -6.00
C SER A 115 25.25 -0.53 -6.81
N GLU A 116 26.29 -1.26 -6.40
CA GLU A 116 26.62 -2.59 -6.99
C GLU A 116 25.68 -3.67 -6.42
N ASP A 117 25.23 -3.49 -5.20
CA ASP A 117 24.24 -4.30 -4.48
C ASP A 117 23.21 -3.40 -3.79
N GLY A 118 22.08 -3.96 -3.36
CA GLY A 118 21.08 -3.21 -2.61
C GLY A 118 19.74 -3.91 -2.54
N ILE A 119 18.96 -3.52 -1.54
CA ILE A 119 17.61 -4.04 -1.30
C ILE A 119 16.66 -2.87 -1.21
N CYS A 120 15.51 -2.97 -1.87
CA CYS A 120 14.49 -1.95 -1.75
C CYS A 120 13.07 -2.53 -1.68
N MET A 121 12.13 -1.73 -1.15
CA MET A 121 10.70 -2.03 -1.14
C MET A 121 9.94 -0.98 -1.95
N LEU A 122 9.28 -1.42 -3.01
CA LEU A 122 8.54 -0.55 -3.93
C LEU A 122 7.17 -1.13 -4.30
N PRO A 123 6.17 -0.27 -4.61
CA PRO A 123 4.92 -0.71 -5.22
C PRO A 123 5.12 -1.08 -6.70
N VAL A 124 4.20 -1.90 -7.23
CA VAL A 124 4.24 -2.47 -8.60
C VAL A 124 4.71 -1.50 -9.68
N PRO A 125 4.18 -0.28 -9.85
CA PRO A 125 4.61 0.57 -10.97
C PRO A 125 6.10 0.93 -10.89
N ALA A 126 6.59 1.27 -9.69
CA ALA A 126 8.00 1.63 -9.48
C ALA A 126 8.91 0.39 -9.52
N ALA A 127 8.47 -0.73 -8.94
CA ALA A 127 9.19 -2.00 -8.97
C ALA A 127 9.43 -2.48 -10.40
N THR A 128 8.37 -2.51 -11.22
CA THR A 128 8.46 -2.89 -12.63
C THR A 128 9.38 -1.96 -13.42
N ALA A 129 9.25 -0.64 -13.21
CA ALA A 129 10.10 0.33 -13.89
C ALA A 129 11.58 0.13 -13.53
N LEU A 130 11.91 -0.12 -12.26
CA LEU A 130 13.27 -0.35 -11.81
C LEU A 130 13.85 -1.63 -12.42
N MET A 131 13.12 -2.75 -12.41
CA MET A 131 13.58 -4.01 -13.02
C MET A 131 13.76 -3.91 -14.56
N LEU A 132 12.98 -3.08 -15.23
CA LEU A 132 13.16 -2.81 -16.66
C LEU A 132 14.40 -1.94 -16.97
N GLN A 133 14.74 -1.05 -16.04
CA GLN A 133 15.90 -0.15 -16.20
C GLN A 133 17.23 -0.83 -15.82
N ASP A 134 17.21 -1.74 -14.87
CA ASP A 134 18.40 -2.45 -14.38
C ASP A 134 18.13 -3.96 -14.30
N SER A 135 18.68 -4.70 -15.27
CA SER A 135 18.54 -6.15 -15.35
C SER A 135 19.24 -6.92 -14.21
N GLY A 136 20.07 -6.25 -13.41
CA GLY A 136 20.66 -6.81 -12.20
C GLY A 136 19.72 -6.81 -11.00
N VAL A 137 18.59 -6.09 -11.09
CA VAL A 137 17.57 -6.04 -10.05
C VAL A 137 16.54 -7.14 -10.29
N ARG A 138 16.27 -7.95 -9.27
CA ARG A 138 15.24 -8.99 -9.28
C ARG A 138 14.18 -8.75 -8.22
N GLN A 139 13.03 -9.34 -8.40
CA GLN A 139 12.05 -9.50 -7.34
C GLN A 139 12.55 -10.60 -6.38
N ALA A 140 12.81 -10.22 -5.14
CA ALA A 140 13.27 -11.14 -4.10
C ALA A 140 12.08 -11.74 -3.32
N VAL A 141 11.16 -10.88 -2.84
CA VAL A 141 9.97 -11.29 -2.10
C VAL A 141 8.74 -10.51 -2.57
N SER A 142 7.62 -11.18 -2.76
CA SER A 142 6.30 -10.58 -2.86
C SER A 142 5.71 -10.46 -1.45
N LEU A 143 5.37 -9.24 -1.02
CA LEU A 143 4.72 -9.06 0.30
C LEU A 143 3.30 -9.63 0.30
N SER A 144 2.66 -9.74 -0.87
CA SER A 144 1.35 -10.39 -1.00
C SER A 144 1.45 -11.88 -0.74
N ASP A 145 2.45 -12.56 -1.36
CA ASP A 145 2.65 -14.00 -1.16
C ASP A 145 3.02 -14.29 0.31
N ALA A 146 3.92 -13.47 0.89
CA ALA A 146 4.27 -13.57 2.30
C ALA A 146 3.09 -13.33 3.26
N TRP A 147 2.12 -12.51 2.84
CA TRP A 147 0.87 -12.30 3.57
C TRP A 147 -0.08 -13.48 3.42
N ASP A 148 -0.23 -14.02 2.21
CA ASP A 148 -1.11 -15.16 1.91
C ASP A 148 -0.66 -16.41 2.66
N ASP A 149 0.65 -16.61 2.85
CA ASP A 149 1.23 -17.69 3.67
C ASP A 149 0.78 -17.64 5.15
N LEU A 150 0.30 -16.48 5.62
CA LEU A 150 -0.26 -16.34 6.97
C LEU A 150 -1.74 -16.75 7.07
N GLU A 151 -2.38 -17.13 5.95
CA GLU A 151 -3.80 -17.53 5.87
C GLU A 151 -4.78 -16.45 6.42
N MET A 152 -4.43 -15.17 6.31
CA MET A 152 -5.19 -14.04 6.87
C MET A 152 -6.18 -13.41 5.87
N GLY A 153 -6.38 -14.02 4.71
CA GLY A 153 -7.16 -13.46 3.62
C GLY A 153 -6.37 -12.42 2.81
N ALA A 154 -7.03 -11.77 1.87
CA ALA A 154 -6.36 -10.86 0.93
C ALA A 154 -5.78 -9.61 1.61
N LEU A 155 -4.57 -9.22 1.23
CA LEU A 155 -3.92 -8.00 1.69
C LEU A 155 -4.59 -6.77 1.06
N ALA A 156 -5.52 -6.14 1.80
CA ALA A 156 -6.21 -4.94 1.36
C ALA A 156 -5.31 -3.70 1.50
N MET A 157 -5.01 -3.04 0.39
CA MET A 157 -4.16 -1.85 0.34
C MET A 157 -4.96 -0.57 0.13
N GLY A 158 -6.00 -0.62 -0.68
CA GLY A 158 -6.86 0.51 -0.99
C GLY A 158 -8.34 0.10 -1.01
N CYS A 159 -9.19 1.08 -0.77
CA CYS A 159 -10.64 0.88 -0.76
C CYS A 159 -11.39 2.11 -1.26
N VAL A 160 -12.64 1.89 -1.59
CA VAL A 160 -13.64 2.95 -1.80
C VAL A 160 -14.41 3.14 -0.51
N VAL A 161 -14.50 4.37 -0.05
CA VAL A 161 -15.31 4.76 1.11
C VAL A 161 -16.39 5.75 0.70
N ALA A 162 -17.47 5.80 1.49
CA ALA A 162 -18.51 6.81 1.35
C ALA A 162 -18.92 7.35 2.71
N ARG A 163 -19.56 8.54 2.70
CA ARG A 163 -20.31 9.01 3.86
C ARG A 163 -21.52 8.10 4.04
N THR A 164 -21.73 7.63 5.27
CA THR A 164 -22.82 6.69 5.60
C THR A 164 -24.18 7.30 5.25
N GLU A 165 -24.43 8.55 5.66
CA GLU A 165 -25.66 9.30 5.32
C GLU A 165 -25.90 9.33 3.81
N PHE A 166 -24.87 9.67 3.01
CA PHE A 166 -25.01 9.69 1.56
C PHE A 166 -25.36 8.32 0.98
N ALA A 167 -24.70 7.26 1.48
CA ALA A 167 -24.91 5.90 1.00
C ALA A 167 -26.32 5.39 1.33
N GLU A 168 -26.84 5.73 2.51
CA GLU A 168 -28.19 5.36 2.95
C GLU A 168 -29.28 6.14 2.19
N GLU A 169 -29.05 7.43 1.95
CA GLU A 169 -30.00 8.28 1.22
C GLU A 169 -30.00 8.05 -0.29
N ASN A 170 -28.86 7.59 -0.86
CA ASN A 170 -28.67 7.46 -2.29
C ASN A 170 -28.16 6.07 -2.71
N PRO A 171 -28.81 4.95 -2.28
CA PRO A 171 -28.29 3.60 -2.56
C PRO A 171 -28.15 3.31 -4.06
N GLN A 172 -29.07 3.82 -4.89
CA GLN A 172 -29.02 3.64 -6.34
C GLN A 172 -27.80 4.34 -6.99
N VAL A 173 -27.37 5.46 -6.40
CA VAL A 173 -26.17 6.17 -6.88
C VAL A 173 -24.91 5.39 -6.50
N VAL A 174 -24.89 4.82 -5.29
CA VAL A 174 -23.78 3.95 -4.84
C VAL A 174 -23.68 2.71 -5.70
N ASP A 175 -24.80 2.03 -5.97
CA ASP A 175 -24.83 0.83 -6.85
C ASP A 175 -24.34 1.18 -8.26
N ALA A 176 -24.84 2.25 -8.86
CA ALA A 176 -24.41 2.69 -10.18
C ALA A 176 -22.92 3.07 -10.21
N PHE A 177 -22.41 3.70 -9.13
CA PHE A 177 -20.99 4.01 -9.01
C PHE A 177 -20.14 2.73 -8.96
N LEU A 178 -20.53 1.75 -8.13
CA LEU A 178 -19.79 0.49 -7.97
C LEU A 178 -19.79 -0.33 -9.27
N ASP A 179 -20.91 -0.37 -10.00
CA ASP A 179 -21.03 -1.03 -11.29
C ASP A 179 -20.09 -0.40 -12.33
N LEU A 180 -20.10 0.92 -12.46
CA LEU A 180 -19.22 1.66 -13.36
C LEU A 180 -17.75 1.56 -12.97
N TYR A 181 -17.47 1.60 -11.66
CA TYR A 181 -16.13 1.46 -11.13
C TYR A 181 -15.58 0.06 -11.41
N GLY A 182 -16.37 -0.99 -11.12
CA GLY A 182 -16.01 -2.37 -11.42
C GLY A 182 -15.74 -2.59 -12.91
N ALA A 183 -16.58 -2.03 -13.79
CA ALA A 183 -16.39 -2.09 -15.23
C ALA A 183 -15.14 -1.34 -15.72
N SER A 184 -14.66 -0.35 -14.96
CA SER A 184 -13.47 0.44 -15.35
C SER A 184 -12.14 -0.23 -15.01
N ILE A 185 -12.17 -1.25 -14.14
CA ILE A 185 -10.97 -1.97 -13.67
C ILE A 185 -10.91 -3.43 -14.15
N SER A 186 -11.91 -3.89 -14.89
CA SER A 186 -11.98 -5.18 -15.58
C SER A 186 -11.52 -5.02 -17.03
#